data_72986237e2cd0fa1dadfba3913155de2
#
_entry.id   72986237e2cd0fa1dadfba3913155de2
#
_cell.length_a   1.000
_cell.length_b   1.000
_cell.length_c   1.000
_cell.angle_alpha   90.00
_cell.angle_beta   90.00
_cell.angle_gamma   90.00
#
_symmetry.space_group_name_H-M   'P 1'
#
loop_
_entity.id
_entity.type
_entity.pdbx_description
1 polymer ?
#
loop_
_entity_poly.entity_id
_entity_poly.type
_entity_poly.pdbx_seq_one_letter_code
_entity_poly.pdbx_strand_id
1 'polypeptide(L)'
;SSGSKDSTQGGSKTSSKGDNKLVVWTLTNDLVDYGKRFQEQTGVKVDTVVIEPADYPTKVQTALLAGETEPDIIVGEPQMLDDFYDAGFFANLDDFGAQDYKDKIVDYVWEVGQDSDGIQRAISYQITPAGFYYRRDIAKEVFGTDDPDEVGKLFSSYSTILDTAKKLKDKGYRIFSSDAELSYFSGDSAWVVDGKLNVDQARYDYMDLCVDLYKNDYTAYATQWSTPWYQAMAGEVPILSADIQSGADDSVNVWDSTQFEEATKDAQKTSVFAFGLPAWGVLTMRDHVGDTSGKWGVCAGPTYGFGGGTYIGISSNSKRQDTAWDFVKFCTLNEDTSDWWIDYSQGDTVSYLPALEKHKDDENEIYGGEKLYQFWLEQAKGIDYSKVTRYDKQIGDAWSQAISAIKTGEKSKEDAVNAFYDTVQSTFPEIEIDR
;
A
#
# COMPACT_ATOMS: atom_id res chain seq x y z
N SER A 1 -19.36 23.45 18.67
CA SER A 1 -19.41 23.35 19.28
C SER A 1 -19.46 23.44 19.70
N SER A 2 -18.88 23.37 19.51
CA SER A 2 -18.66 23.36 20.23
C SER A 2 -18.58 23.10 20.78
N GLY A 3 -18.07 23.00 20.57
CA GLY A 3 -17.68 22.70 21.27
C GLY A 3 -17.72 22.54 21.85
N SER A 4 -17.27 22.16 21.73
CA SER A 4 -17.02 21.78 22.52
C SER A 4 -17.26 21.39 23.04
N LYS A 5 -16.97 20.91 23.04
CA LYS A 5 -16.98 20.51 23.75
C LYS A 5 -16.97 20.41 24.16
N ASP A 6 -16.56 20.48 23.53
CA ASP A 6 -16.37 20.29 24.09
C ASP A 6 -16.60 19.83 24.31
N SER A 7 -16.43 19.47 23.84
CA SER A 7 -16.29 18.86 24.28
C SER A 7 -16.54 18.26 24.55
N THR A 8 -16.48 17.98 24.26
CA THR A 8 -16.40 17.27 24.73
C THR A 8 -16.83 16.55 25.00
N GLN A 9 -16.74 16.39 24.70
CA GLN A 9 -16.92 15.81 24.97
C GLN A 9 -17.31 15.53 24.93
N GLY A 10 -17.09 15.67 24.40
CA GLY A 10 -17.09 15.63 24.42
C GLY A 10 -17.59 16.03 24.22
N GLY A 11 -17.64 16.18 23.81
CA GLY A 11 -17.73 16.63 23.83
C GLY A 11 -18.25 17.43 23.57
N SER A 12 -18.49 17.65 23.33
CA SER A 12 -18.78 18.29 23.28
C SER A 12 -19.17 19.02 23.10
N LYS A 13 -19.25 19.39 22.86
CA LYS A 13 -19.52 19.87 22.59
C LYS A 13 -19.38 20.87 22.62
N THR A 14 -19.21 20.56 23.10
CA THR A 14 -19.55 21.80 22.70
C THR A 14 -18.65 22.66 21.80
N SER A 15 -18.55 22.63 20.57
CA SER A 15 -17.82 23.54 19.73
C SER A 15 -18.47 24.94 19.72
N SER A 16 -17.69 25.98 19.68
CA SER A 16 -18.25 27.32 19.56
C SER A 16 -18.73 27.55 18.13
N LYS A 17 -19.68 28.44 17.97
CA LYS A 17 -20.20 28.78 16.65
C LYS A 17 -19.17 29.47 15.77
N GLY A 18 -18.12 30.07 16.36
CA GLY A 18 -17.03 30.68 15.63
C GLY A 18 -16.00 29.70 15.09
N ASP A 19 -16.09 28.45 15.55
CA ASP A 19 -15.12 27.38 15.20
C ASP A 19 -15.69 26.39 14.21
N ASN A 20 -16.45 26.87 13.23
CA ASN A 20 -17.03 26.00 12.20
C ASN A 20 -15.97 25.68 11.13
N LYS A 21 -14.87 25.06 11.58
CA LYS A 21 -13.79 24.66 10.71
C LYS A 21 -13.06 23.45 11.25
N LEU A 22 -12.26 22.82 10.39
CA LEU A 22 -11.33 21.75 10.75
C LEU A 22 -10.00 21.99 10.02
N VAL A 23 -8.90 21.70 10.70
CA VAL A 23 -7.57 21.65 10.10
C VAL A 23 -7.17 20.19 9.99
N VAL A 24 -6.87 19.73 8.78
CA VAL A 24 -6.55 18.34 8.46
C VAL A 24 -5.11 18.26 7.95
N TRP A 25 -4.30 17.45 8.61
CA TRP A 25 -2.95 17.13 8.12
C TRP A 25 -2.94 15.73 7.53
N THR A 26 -2.45 15.60 6.31
CA THR A 26 -2.44 14.33 5.58
C THR A 26 -1.14 14.19 4.77
N LEU A 27 -0.90 12.97 4.29
CA LEU A 27 0.23 12.65 3.41
C LEU A 27 -0.19 12.55 1.95
N THR A 28 -1.50 12.47 1.68
CA THR A 28 -2.03 12.18 0.35
C THR A 28 -3.04 13.23 -0.07
N ASN A 29 -3.26 13.33 -1.38
CA ASN A 29 -4.23 14.27 -1.93
C ASN A 29 -5.69 13.84 -1.74
N ASP A 30 -5.94 12.58 -1.38
CA ASP A 30 -7.31 12.09 -1.25
C ASP A 30 -8.14 12.92 -0.28
N LEU A 31 -7.58 13.26 0.88
CA LEU A 31 -8.31 14.02 1.88
C LEU A 31 -8.57 15.47 1.48
N VAL A 32 -7.88 15.99 0.49
CA VAL A 32 -8.21 17.31 -0.08
C VAL A 32 -9.61 17.25 -0.70
N ASP A 33 -9.89 16.20 -1.46
CA ASP A 33 -11.19 16.02 -2.11
C ASP A 33 -12.29 15.67 -1.13
N TYR A 34 -12.01 14.80 -0.15
CA TYR A 34 -12.93 14.52 0.95
C TYR A 34 -13.27 15.80 1.72
N GLY A 35 -12.26 16.63 2.00
CA GLY A 35 -12.45 17.88 2.72
C GLY A 35 -13.33 18.86 1.98
N LYS A 36 -13.13 19.00 0.67
CA LYS A 36 -13.98 19.85 -0.17
C LYS A 36 -15.43 19.39 -0.15
N ARG A 37 -15.65 18.08 -0.27
CA ARG A 37 -17.01 17.54 -0.25
C ARG A 37 -17.67 17.72 1.11
N PHE A 38 -16.94 17.49 2.19
CA PHE A 38 -17.45 17.70 3.55
C PHE A 38 -17.86 19.16 3.75
N GLN A 39 -17.04 20.10 3.30
CA GLN A 39 -17.35 21.53 3.38
C GLN A 39 -18.59 21.88 2.58
N GLU A 40 -18.74 21.34 1.37
CA GLU A 40 -19.92 21.57 0.53
C GLU A 40 -21.20 21.07 1.20
N GLN A 41 -21.13 19.91 1.85
CA GLN A 41 -22.32 19.30 2.45
C GLN A 41 -22.66 19.83 3.83
N THR A 42 -21.69 20.28 4.60
CA THR A 42 -21.92 20.67 6.00
C THR A 42 -21.75 22.14 6.29
N GLY A 43 -21.08 22.88 5.39
CA GLY A 43 -20.69 24.26 5.65
C GLY A 43 -19.49 24.42 6.58
N VAL A 44 -18.92 23.32 7.08
CA VAL A 44 -17.70 23.37 7.89
C VAL A 44 -16.52 23.64 6.96
N LYS A 45 -15.75 24.70 7.24
CA LYS A 45 -14.55 24.99 6.46
C LYS A 45 -13.47 23.98 6.78
N VAL A 46 -12.88 23.35 5.75
CA VAL A 46 -11.82 22.36 5.91
C VAL A 46 -10.53 22.88 5.30
N ASP A 47 -9.53 23.10 6.15
CA ASP A 47 -8.18 23.46 5.73
C ASP A 47 -7.32 22.22 5.71
N THR A 48 -7.02 21.69 4.51
CA THR A 48 -6.24 20.48 4.35
C THR A 48 -4.81 20.83 3.97
N VAL A 49 -3.86 20.33 4.75
CA VAL A 49 -2.43 20.50 4.52
C VAL A 49 -1.83 19.14 4.15
N VAL A 50 -1.30 19.05 2.94
CA VAL A 50 -0.59 17.86 2.47
C VAL A 50 0.88 18.01 2.79
N ILE A 51 1.42 17.09 3.57
CA ILE A 51 2.81 17.12 4.05
C ILE A 51 3.55 15.95 3.41
N GLU A 52 4.77 16.17 2.95
CA GLU A 52 5.61 15.12 2.39
C GLU A 52 5.75 13.95 3.38
N PRO A 53 5.61 12.70 2.94
CA PRO A 53 5.67 11.53 3.83
C PRO A 53 6.92 11.48 4.69
N ALA A 54 8.07 11.87 4.16
CA ALA A 54 9.32 11.87 4.91
C ALA A 54 9.32 12.84 6.09
N ASP A 55 8.58 13.95 6.00
CA ASP A 55 8.53 14.99 7.01
C ASP A 55 7.34 14.82 7.97
N TYR A 56 6.37 14.05 7.59
CA TYR A 56 5.07 13.98 8.26
C TYR A 56 5.17 13.53 9.72
N PRO A 57 5.82 12.41 10.06
CA PRO A 57 5.87 11.96 11.46
C PRO A 57 6.49 12.99 12.38
N THR A 58 7.57 13.65 11.94
CA THR A 58 8.27 14.67 12.73
C THR A 58 7.39 15.90 12.95
N LYS A 59 6.67 16.32 11.92
CA LYS A 59 5.78 17.51 12.05
C LYS A 59 4.63 17.23 13.00
N VAL A 60 4.01 16.05 12.90
CA VAL A 60 2.94 15.66 13.83
C VAL A 60 3.46 15.60 15.25
N GLN A 61 4.59 14.94 15.45
CA GLN A 61 5.21 14.82 16.76
C GLN A 61 5.52 16.19 17.38
N THR A 62 6.16 17.05 16.61
CA THR A 62 6.52 18.38 17.08
C THR A 62 5.29 19.18 17.52
N ALA A 63 4.25 19.21 16.70
CA ALA A 63 3.04 19.98 17.00
C ALA A 63 2.30 19.42 18.22
N LEU A 64 2.11 18.10 18.28
CA LEU A 64 1.31 17.51 19.35
C LEU A 64 2.05 17.51 20.70
N LEU A 65 3.35 17.29 20.71
CA LEU A 65 4.16 17.38 21.94
C LEU A 65 4.24 18.81 22.46
N ALA A 66 4.15 19.81 21.57
CA ALA A 66 4.10 21.21 21.98
C ALA A 66 2.71 21.63 22.52
N GLY A 67 1.72 20.72 22.49
CA GLY A 67 0.38 21.02 22.97
C GLY A 67 -0.45 21.85 22.00
N GLU A 68 -0.06 21.90 20.72
CA GLU A 68 -0.82 22.64 19.71
C GLU A 68 -2.22 22.02 19.54
N THR A 69 -3.24 22.87 19.40
CA THR A 69 -4.62 22.41 19.27
C THR A 69 -5.02 22.15 17.83
N GLU A 70 -4.21 22.56 16.87
CA GLU A 70 -4.34 22.23 15.45
C GLU A 70 -3.09 21.48 15.03
N PRO A 71 -3.21 20.49 14.16
CA PRO A 71 -4.42 20.05 13.41
C PRO A 71 -5.47 19.38 14.29
N ASP A 72 -6.71 19.33 13.78
CA ASP A 72 -7.81 18.58 14.42
C ASP A 72 -7.79 17.12 13.98
N ILE A 73 -7.48 16.89 12.71
CA ILE A 73 -7.42 15.57 12.08
C ILE A 73 -5.97 15.28 11.73
N ILE A 74 -5.50 14.10 12.11
CA ILE A 74 -4.22 13.55 11.69
C ILE A 74 -4.47 12.18 11.07
N VAL A 75 -3.53 11.78 10.22
CA VAL A 75 -3.57 10.46 9.59
C VAL A 75 -2.29 9.71 9.89
N GLY A 76 -2.31 8.41 9.64
CA GLY A 76 -1.11 7.58 9.67
C GLY A 76 -1.24 6.44 8.69
N GLU A 77 -0.10 6.03 8.14
CA GLU A 77 0.02 4.77 7.43
C GLU A 77 0.35 3.68 8.44
N PRO A 78 0.08 2.40 8.16
CA PRO A 78 0.24 1.34 9.16
C PRO A 78 1.58 1.33 9.91
N GLN A 79 2.68 1.63 9.22
CA GLN A 79 4.01 1.64 9.84
C GLN A 79 4.24 2.79 10.83
N MET A 80 3.39 3.82 10.82
CA MET A 80 3.50 4.99 11.72
C MET A 80 2.61 4.84 12.95
N LEU A 81 1.56 4.03 12.86
CA LEU A 81 0.46 4.08 13.82
C LEU A 81 0.84 3.66 15.23
N ASP A 82 1.65 2.60 15.38
CA ASP A 82 2.05 2.15 16.71
C ASP A 82 2.77 3.25 17.48
N ASP A 83 3.68 3.98 16.82
CA ASP A 83 4.39 5.09 17.44
C ASP A 83 3.43 6.21 17.83
N PHE A 84 2.47 6.52 16.97
CA PHE A 84 1.47 7.56 17.24
C PHE A 84 0.53 7.14 18.37
N TYR A 85 0.15 5.86 18.42
CA TYR A 85 -0.68 5.33 19.52
C TYR A 85 0.06 5.40 20.84
N ASP A 86 1.30 4.95 20.88
CA ASP A 86 2.13 4.96 22.10
C ASP A 86 2.37 6.38 22.60
N ALA A 87 2.52 7.34 21.69
CA ALA A 87 2.72 8.74 22.04
C ALA A 87 1.44 9.45 22.51
N GLY A 88 0.27 8.80 22.35
CA GLY A 88 -1.01 9.37 22.77
C GLY A 88 -1.53 10.46 21.83
N PHE A 89 -1.18 10.42 20.54
CA PHE A 89 -1.56 11.46 19.60
C PHE A 89 -3.00 11.37 19.14
N PHE A 90 -3.62 10.19 19.20
CA PHE A 90 -4.99 9.98 18.74
C PHE A 90 -5.98 9.92 19.89
N ALA A 91 -7.09 10.64 19.75
CA ALA A 91 -8.21 10.54 20.67
C ALA A 91 -8.82 9.14 20.63
N ASN A 92 -9.51 8.77 21.71
CA ASN A 92 -10.23 7.51 21.83
C ASN A 92 -11.55 7.62 21.06
N LEU A 93 -11.65 6.99 19.91
CA LEU A 93 -12.86 7.03 19.08
C LEU A 93 -14.03 6.27 19.71
N ASP A 94 -13.76 5.35 20.65
CA ASP A 94 -14.83 4.64 21.37
C ASP A 94 -15.67 5.59 22.21
N ASP A 95 -15.09 6.70 22.66
CA ASP A 95 -15.82 7.75 23.38
C ASP A 95 -16.90 8.41 22.50
N PHE A 96 -16.77 8.29 21.19
CA PHE A 96 -17.74 8.82 20.22
C PHE A 96 -18.66 7.74 19.66
N GLY A 97 -18.57 6.50 20.17
CA GLY A 97 -19.43 5.40 19.72
C GLY A 97 -18.89 4.63 18.52
N ALA A 98 -17.59 4.65 18.28
CA ALA A 98 -16.99 3.97 17.12
C ALA A 98 -17.35 2.48 17.05
N GLN A 99 -17.45 1.79 18.18
CA GLN A 99 -17.74 0.36 18.21
C GLN A 99 -19.07 -0.03 17.59
N ASP A 100 -20.03 0.90 17.49
CA ASP A 100 -21.29 0.67 16.82
C ASP A 100 -21.15 0.39 15.32
N TYR A 101 -19.99 0.75 14.75
CA TYR A 101 -19.71 0.60 13.32
C TYR A 101 -18.76 -0.56 13.00
N LYS A 102 -18.29 -1.29 14.00
CA LYS A 102 -17.26 -2.32 13.84
C LYS A 102 -17.60 -3.32 12.73
N ASP A 103 -18.86 -3.77 12.66
CA ASP A 103 -19.28 -4.78 11.69
C ASP A 103 -19.50 -4.21 10.29
N LYS A 104 -19.34 -2.91 10.10
CA LYS A 104 -19.53 -2.23 8.82
C LYS A 104 -18.21 -1.91 8.11
N ILE A 105 -17.09 -2.23 8.72
CA ILE A 105 -15.75 -2.02 8.15
C ILE A 105 -15.09 -3.38 7.95
N VAL A 106 -14.33 -3.52 6.88
CA VAL A 106 -13.51 -4.72 6.63
C VAL A 106 -12.61 -4.99 7.84
N ASP A 107 -12.60 -6.23 8.32
CA ASP A 107 -12.02 -6.60 9.62
C ASP A 107 -10.59 -6.13 9.82
N TYR A 108 -9.69 -6.39 8.85
CA TYR A 108 -8.28 -6.02 9.06
C TYR A 108 -8.10 -4.51 9.17
N VAL A 109 -8.91 -3.73 8.45
CA VAL A 109 -8.87 -2.25 8.51
C VAL A 109 -9.25 -1.77 9.90
N TRP A 110 -10.28 -2.39 10.49
CA TRP A 110 -10.69 -2.07 11.84
C TRP A 110 -9.56 -2.35 12.84
N GLU A 111 -8.91 -3.51 12.70
CA GLU A 111 -7.80 -3.93 13.57
C GLU A 111 -6.60 -3.00 13.46
N VAL A 112 -6.22 -2.57 12.27
CA VAL A 112 -5.11 -1.63 12.07
C VAL A 112 -5.34 -0.33 12.84
N GLY A 113 -6.59 0.11 12.95
CA GLY A 113 -6.96 1.32 13.66
C GLY A 113 -7.02 1.19 15.18
N GLN A 114 -6.71 0.02 15.73
CA GLN A 114 -6.73 -0.21 17.19
C GLN A 114 -5.33 -0.13 17.77
N ASP A 115 -5.25 0.44 18.99
CA ASP A 115 -4.01 0.40 19.77
C ASP A 115 -3.86 -0.96 20.47
N SER A 116 -2.77 -1.13 21.24
CA SER A 116 -2.47 -2.38 21.93
C SER A 116 -3.51 -2.76 23.00
N ASP A 117 -4.30 -1.81 23.45
CA ASP A 117 -5.37 -2.05 24.43
C ASP A 117 -6.73 -2.32 23.74
N GLY A 118 -6.76 -2.40 22.42
CA GLY A 118 -7.98 -2.64 21.66
C GLY A 118 -8.88 -1.42 21.51
N ILE A 119 -8.38 -0.24 21.83
CA ILE A 119 -9.13 1.01 21.69
C ILE A 119 -9.04 1.49 20.24
N GLN A 120 -10.18 1.85 19.67
CA GLN A 120 -10.21 2.36 18.29
C GLN A 120 -9.65 3.78 18.26
N ARG A 121 -8.56 3.98 17.53
CA ARG A 121 -7.86 5.26 17.43
C ARG A 121 -7.95 5.88 16.05
N ALA A 122 -8.12 5.05 15.00
CA ALA A 122 -8.18 5.53 13.63
C ALA A 122 -9.02 4.59 12.77
N ILE A 123 -9.49 5.06 11.63
CA ILE A 123 -10.23 4.26 10.65
C ILE A 123 -9.79 4.70 9.26
N SER A 124 -9.59 3.75 8.35
CA SER A 124 -9.29 4.09 6.95
C SER A 124 -10.55 4.03 6.10
N TYR A 125 -10.59 4.88 5.08
CA TYR A 125 -11.67 4.89 4.09
C TYR A 125 -11.49 3.84 2.98
N GLN A 126 -10.34 3.19 2.91
CA GLN A 126 -10.01 2.27 1.80
C GLN A 126 -9.49 0.92 2.32
N ILE A 127 -9.58 -0.11 1.46
CA ILE A 127 -8.84 -1.35 1.66
C ILE A 127 -7.68 -1.39 0.68
N THR A 128 -6.57 -2.01 1.07
CA THR A 128 -5.35 -2.02 0.27
C THR A 128 -4.74 -3.41 0.10
N PRO A 129 -5.56 -4.47 -0.12
CA PRO A 129 -5.00 -5.78 -0.42
C PRO A 129 -4.24 -5.72 -1.74
N ALA A 130 -3.20 -6.54 -1.86
CA ALA A 130 -2.37 -6.57 -3.06
C ALA A 130 -2.76 -7.72 -3.98
N GLY A 131 -2.43 -7.55 -5.26
CA GLY A 131 -2.63 -8.56 -6.28
C GLY A 131 -1.65 -8.34 -7.42
N PHE A 132 -1.67 -9.24 -8.41
CA PHE A 132 -0.92 -9.05 -9.64
C PHE A 132 -1.85 -8.55 -10.75
N TYR A 133 -1.47 -7.42 -11.32
CA TYR A 133 -2.12 -6.82 -12.49
C TYR A 133 -1.40 -7.37 -13.72
N TYR A 134 -2.07 -8.18 -14.53
CA TYR A 134 -1.43 -8.90 -15.62
C TYR A 134 -2.06 -8.58 -16.97
N ARG A 135 -1.27 -8.77 -18.02
CA ARG A 135 -1.71 -8.61 -19.42
C ARG A 135 -2.47 -9.86 -19.86
N ARG A 136 -3.77 -9.71 -20.15
CA ARG A 136 -4.63 -10.82 -20.61
C ARG A 136 -4.19 -11.36 -21.96
N ASP A 137 -3.78 -10.49 -22.89
CA ASP A 137 -3.33 -10.91 -24.21
C ASP A 137 -2.08 -11.79 -24.14
N ILE A 138 -1.12 -11.42 -23.30
CA ILE A 138 0.10 -12.22 -23.11
C ILE A 138 -0.25 -13.54 -22.41
N ALA A 139 -1.12 -13.52 -21.41
CA ALA A 139 -1.57 -14.73 -20.72
C ALA A 139 -2.21 -15.72 -21.71
N LYS A 140 -3.07 -15.24 -22.59
CA LYS A 140 -3.73 -16.08 -23.61
C LYS A 140 -2.71 -16.69 -24.56
N GLU A 141 -1.77 -15.89 -25.02
CA GLU A 141 -0.74 -16.34 -25.95
C GLU A 141 0.16 -17.42 -25.34
N VAL A 142 0.65 -17.17 -24.12
CA VAL A 142 1.70 -18.03 -23.52
C VAL A 142 1.11 -19.19 -22.75
N PHE A 143 -0.03 -19.01 -22.07
CA PHE A 143 -0.61 -20.00 -21.16
C PHE A 143 -1.97 -20.54 -21.61
N GLY A 144 -2.54 -19.99 -22.69
CA GLY A 144 -3.81 -20.47 -23.25
C GLY A 144 -5.05 -20.00 -22.50
N THR A 145 -4.91 -19.14 -21.52
CA THR A 145 -6.03 -18.63 -20.72
C THR A 145 -5.72 -17.20 -20.27
N ASP A 146 -6.77 -16.39 -20.14
CA ASP A 146 -6.68 -15.07 -19.53
C ASP A 146 -7.58 -14.92 -18.30
N ASP A 147 -8.21 -16.02 -17.88
CA ASP A 147 -9.11 -16.04 -16.73
C ASP A 147 -8.33 -15.75 -15.42
N PRO A 148 -8.79 -14.81 -14.58
CA PRO A 148 -8.06 -14.44 -13.35
C PRO A 148 -7.79 -15.61 -12.41
N ASP A 149 -8.74 -16.55 -12.26
CA ASP A 149 -8.55 -17.69 -11.38
C ASP A 149 -7.49 -18.64 -11.92
N GLU A 150 -7.47 -18.85 -13.22
CA GLU A 150 -6.46 -19.70 -13.88
C GLU A 150 -5.09 -19.05 -13.88
N VAL A 151 -5.02 -17.76 -14.20
CA VAL A 151 -3.75 -17.00 -14.16
C VAL A 151 -3.22 -16.93 -12.74
N GLY A 152 -4.09 -16.79 -11.75
CA GLY A 152 -3.69 -16.79 -10.33
C GLY A 152 -2.92 -18.04 -9.93
N LYS A 153 -3.17 -19.17 -10.54
CA LYS A 153 -2.42 -20.41 -10.29
C LYS A 153 -0.96 -20.30 -10.70
N LEU A 154 -0.65 -19.45 -11.67
CA LEU A 154 0.72 -19.20 -12.13
C LEU A 154 1.55 -18.41 -11.11
N PHE A 155 0.87 -17.77 -10.16
CA PHE A 155 1.50 -16.96 -9.11
C PHE A 155 1.28 -17.55 -7.71
N SER A 156 0.80 -18.80 -7.60
CA SER A 156 0.35 -19.37 -6.33
C SER A 156 1.48 -19.76 -5.37
N SER A 157 2.71 -19.84 -5.86
CA SER A 157 3.89 -20.14 -5.04
C SER A 157 5.13 -19.52 -5.67
N TYR A 158 6.21 -19.42 -4.91
CA TYR A 158 7.46 -18.89 -5.45
C TYR A 158 8.02 -19.78 -6.57
N SER A 159 7.88 -21.09 -6.46
CA SER A 159 8.33 -22.00 -7.52
C SER A 159 7.47 -21.88 -8.79
N THR A 160 6.16 -21.72 -8.68
CA THR A 160 5.32 -21.49 -9.86
C THR A 160 5.61 -20.15 -10.52
N ILE A 161 5.92 -19.12 -9.74
CA ILE A 161 6.32 -17.82 -10.29
C ILE A 161 7.60 -17.96 -11.13
N LEU A 162 8.58 -18.70 -10.63
CA LEU A 162 9.81 -18.92 -11.37
C LEU A 162 9.56 -19.67 -12.68
N ASP A 163 8.73 -20.70 -12.67
CA ASP A 163 8.36 -21.44 -13.87
C ASP A 163 7.62 -20.56 -14.88
N THR A 164 6.72 -19.74 -14.40
CA THR A 164 5.99 -18.76 -15.21
C THR A 164 6.97 -17.77 -15.87
N ALA A 165 7.96 -17.29 -15.11
CA ALA A 165 8.98 -16.39 -15.63
C ALA A 165 9.78 -17.01 -16.79
N LYS A 166 10.16 -18.28 -16.65
CA LYS A 166 10.88 -19.01 -17.69
C LYS A 166 10.07 -19.11 -18.98
N LYS A 167 8.80 -19.48 -18.85
CA LYS A 167 7.91 -19.62 -20.02
C LYS A 167 7.70 -18.30 -20.73
N LEU A 168 7.56 -17.22 -19.98
CA LEU A 168 7.40 -15.88 -20.55
C LEU A 168 8.66 -15.44 -21.29
N LYS A 169 9.83 -15.66 -20.70
CA LYS A 169 11.09 -15.30 -21.34
C LYS A 169 11.31 -16.07 -22.65
N ASP A 170 10.96 -17.35 -22.68
CA ASP A 170 11.07 -18.16 -23.91
C ASP A 170 10.24 -17.59 -25.06
N LYS A 171 9.20 -16.82 -24.76
CA LYS A 171 8.35 -16.15 -25.74
C LYS A 171 8.77 -14.69 -25.99
N GLY A 172 9.86 -14.24 -25.39
CA GLY A 172 10.37 -12.88 -25.58
C GLY A 172 9.84 -11.84 -24.60
N TYR A 173 9.09 -12.26 -23.60
CA TYR A 173 8.51 -11.37 -22.56
C TYR A 173 9.33 -11.38 -21.29
N ARG A 174 8.98 -10.48 -20.38
CA ARG A 174 9.51 -10.47 -19.00
C ARG A 174 8.35 -10.55 -18.04
N ILE A 175 8.50 -11.33 -16.96
CA ILE A 175 7.41 -11.52 -16.01
C ILE A 175 7.08 -10.23 -15.27
N PHE A 176 8.09 -9.49 -14.84
CA PHE A 176 7.94 -8.27 -14.03
C PHE A 176 8.85 -7.17 -14.54
N SER A 177 8.53 -5.94 -14.17
CA SER A 177 9.42 -4.80 -14.39
C SER A 177 10.73 -4.96 -13.61
N SER A 178 10.62 -5.43 -12.36
CA SER A 178 11.74 -5.82 -11.51
C SER A 178 11.22 -6.77 -10.42
N ASP A 179 12.11 -7.32 -9.60
CA ASP A 179 11.70 -8.14 -8.46
C ASP A 179 10.96 -7.34 -7.37
N ALA A 180 10.96 -6.01 -7.45
CA ALA A 180 10.17 -5.16 -6.55
C ALA A 180 8.67 -5.42 -6.68
N GLU A 181 8.19 -5.97 -7.81
CA GLU A 181 6.79 -6.36 -7.98
C GLU A 181 6.36 -7.45 -6.99
N LEU A 182 7.30 -8.15 -6.37
CA LEU A 182 7.02 -9.16 -5.36
C LEU A 182 6.97 -8.61 -3.93
N SER A 183 7.26 -7.32 -3.73
CA SER A 183 7.48 -6.77 -2.37
C SER A 183 6.29 -6.93 -1.44
N TYR A 184 5.06 -6.93 -1.95
CA TYR A 184 3.85 -7.13 -1.14
C TYR A 184 3.59 -8.60 -0.82
N PHE A 185 4.37 -9.53 -1.37
CA PHE A 185 4.20 -10.98 -1.23
C PHE A 185 5.45 -11.63 -0.64
N SER A 186 6.16 -10.91 0.23
CA SER A 186 7.47 -11.34 0.73
C SER A 186 7.41 -12.41 1.81
N GLY A 187 6.25 -12.72 2.32
CA GLY A 187 6.06 -13.75 3.34
C GLY A 187 4.66 -13.77 3.90
N ASP A 188 4.39 -14.76 4.73
CA ASP A 188 3.07 -15.04 5.27
C ASP A 188 3.10 -15.32 6.78
N SER A 189 4.22 -15.03 7.44
CA SER A 189 4.38 -15.20 8.88
C SER A 189 4.94 -13.92 9.49
N ALA A 190 4.74 -13.75 10.79
CA ALA A 190 5.30 -12.64 11.52
C ALA A 190 6.83 -12.74 11.56
N TRP A 191 7.51 -11.58 11.44
CA TRP A 191 8.97 -11.52 11.60
C TRP A 191 9.40 -11.78 13.04
N VAL A 192 8.55 -11.46 14.00
CA VAL A 192 8.84 -11.65 15.42
C VAL A 192 7.68 -12.40 16.05
N VAL A 193 7.98 -13.52 16.71
CA VAL A 193 7.00 -14.36 17.40
C VAL A 193 7.52 -14.61 18.82
N ASP A 194 6.74 -14.27 19.83
CA ASP A 194 7.09 -14.44 21.23
C ASP A 194 8.47 -13.86 21.58
N GLY A 195 8.78 -12.69 21.04
CA GLY A 195 10.05 -12.01 21.28
C GLY A 195 11.23 -12.55 20.50
N LYS A 196 11.01 -13.49 19.58
CA LYS A 196 12.08 -14.12 18.79
C LYS A 196 11.94 -13.76 17.33
N LEU A 197 13.08 -13.53 16.67
CA LEU A 197 13.12 -13.38 15.22
C LEU A 197 12.71 -14.69 14.56
N ASN A 198 11.77 -14.61 13.62
CA ASN A 198 11.24 -15.77 12.92
C ASN A 198 11.53 -15.62 11.42
N VAL A 199 12.60 -16.25 10.96
CA VAL A 199 12.95 -16.31 9.53
C VAL A 199 12.61 -17.71 9.05
N ASP A 200 11.40 -17.90 8.55
CA ASP A 200 10.96 -19.22 8.10
C ASP A 200 11.45 -19.52 6.67
N GLN A 201 11.18 -20.74 6.20
CA GLN A 201 11.63 -21.18 4.89
C GLN A 201 11.04 -20.32 3.76
N ALA A 202 9.82 -19.84 3.90
CA ALA A 202 9.19 -19.00 2.89
C ALA A 202 9.97 -17.69 2.66
N ARG A 203 10.60 -17.14 3.70
CA ARG A 203 11.44 -15.95 3.57
C ARG A 203 12.67 -16.23 2.71
N TYR A 204 13.27 -17.39 2.91
CA TYR A 204 14.43 -17.82 2.10
C TYR A 204 14.00 -18.14 0.66
N ASP A 205 12.86 -18.77 0.47
CA ASP A 205 12.33 -19.05 -0.87
C ASP A 205 12.06 -17.77 -1.64
N TYR A 206 11.53 -16.76 -0.96
CA TYR A 206 11.33 -15.42 -1.52
C TYR A 206 12.68 -14.79 -1.92
N MET A 207 13.66 -14.85 -1.04
CA MET A 207 15.02 -14.36 -1.32
C MET A 207 15.58 -15.02 -2.58
N ASP A 208 15.51 -16.34 -2.64
CA ASP A 208 16.03 -17.11 -3.78
C ASP A 208 15.31 -16.75 -5.07
N LEU A 209 13.99 -16.56 -5.01
CA LEU A 209 13.21 -16.15 -6.18
C LEU A 209 13.65 -14.77 -6.69
N CYS A 210 13.78 -13.79 -5.80
CA CYS A 210 14.23 -12.45 -6.19
C CYS A 210 15.61 -12.49 -6.86
N VAL A 211 16.53 -13.26 -6.30
CA VAL A 211 17.87 -13.41 -6.85
C VAL A 211 17.82 -14.10 -8.23
N ASP A 212 17.04 -15.16 -8.36
CA ASP A 212 16.90 -15.89 -9.63
C ASP A 212 16.29 -15.04 -10.73
N LEU A 213 15.24 -14.28 -10.40
CA LEU A 213 14.61 -13.36 -11.36
C LEU A 213 15.61 -12.32 -11.88
N TYR A 214 16.41 -11.80 -10.98
CA TYR A 214 17.40 -10.79 -11.32
C TYR A 214 18.55 -11.37 -12.16
N LYS A 215 19.11 -12.49 -11.73
CA LYS A 215 20.31 -13.06 -12.38
C LYS A 215 20.03 -13.72 -13.72
N ASN A 216 18.78 -14.11 -13.99
CA ASN A 216 18.43 -14.82 -15.22
C ASN A 216 17.71 -13.94 -16.25
N ASP A 217 17.73 -12.62 -16.08
CA ASP A 217 17.08 -11.68 -17.00
C ASP A 217 15.57 -11.97 -17.17
N TYR A 218 14.91 -12.34 -16.08
CA TYR A 218 13.45 -12.57 -16.10
C TYR A 218 12.67 -11.29 -15.88
N THR A 219 13.32 -10.19 -15.51
CA THR A 219 12.71 -8.87 -15.38
C THR A 219 13.25 -7.91 -16.44
N ALA A 220 12.58 -6.78 -16.57
CA ALA A 220 12.99 -5.73 -17.50
C ALA A 220 14.03 -4.77 -16.87
N TYR A 221 14.39 -4.99 -15.62
CA TYR A 221 15.26 -4.10 -14.84
C TYR A 221 14.75 -2.67 -14.78
N ALA A 222 13.44 -2.51 -14.83
CA ALA A 222 12.77 -1.21 -14.76
C ALA A 222 12.38 -0.93 -13.32
N THR A 223 13.14 -0.07 -12.67
CA THR A 223 12.89 0.30 -11.27
C THR A 223 11.48 0.86 -11.10
N GLN A 224 10.79 0.44 -10.05
CA GLN A 224 9.44 0.88 -9.76
C GLN A 224 9.36 2.42 -9.70
N TRP A 225 8.31 2.98 -10.29
CA TRP A 225 8.03 4.42 -10.38
C TRP A 225 8.96 5.19 -11.34
N SER A 226 9.88 4.52 -12.03
CA SER A 226 10.74 5.14 -13.03
C SER A 226 10.03 5.25 -14.39
N THR A 227 10.62 5.99 -15.32
CA THR A 227 10.11 6.12 -16.70
C THR A 227 9.85 4.76 -17.36
N PRO A 228 10.81 3.79 -17.35
CA PRO A 228 10.54 2.51 -17.98
C PRO A 228 9.44 1.70 -17.30
N TRP A 229 9.24 1.89 -16.00
CA TRP A 229 8.15 1.23 -15.29
C TRP A 229 6.79 1.67 -15.84
N TYR A 230 6.60 2.97 -16.05
CA TYR A 230 5.37 3.50 -16.66
C TYR A 230 5.24 3.11 -18.13
N GLN A 231 6.35 3.07 -18.87
CA GLN A 231 6.34 2.60 -20.25
C GLN A 231 5.86 1.16 -20.35
N ALA A 232 6.28 0.30 -19.41
CA ALA A 232 5.84 -1.09 -19.35
C ALA A 232 4.33 -1.20 -19.16
N MET A 233 3.72 -0.32 -18.40
CA MET A 233 2.25 -0.27 -18.26
C MET A 233 1.58 0.12 -19.57
N ALA A 234 2.21 1.01 -20.35
CA ALA A 234 1.67 1.46 -21.64
C ALA A 234 1.88 0.46 -22.77
N GLY A 235 2.66 -0.60 -22.55
CA GLY A 235 2.78 -1.69 -23.52
C GLY A 235 4.16 -2.25 -23.74
N GLU A 236 5.15 -1.40 -23.98
CA GLU A 236 6.51 -1.85 -24.29
C GLU A 236 7.54 -1.03 -23.54
N VAL A 237 8.64 -1.68 -23.21
CA VAL A 237 9.75 -1.08 -22.47
C VAL A 237 11.07 -1.49 -23.12
N PRO A 238 12.08 -0.60 -23.18
CA PRO A 238 13.42 -0.99 -23.62
C PRO A 238 14.00 -2.08 -22.70
N ILE A 239 14.72 -3.02 -23.28
CA ILE A 239 15.43 -4.02 -22.49
C ILE A 239 16.65 -3.35 -21.89
N LEU A 240 16.65 -3.20 -20.58
CA LEU A 240 17.72 -2.59 -19.83
C LEU A 240 18.69 -3.67 -19.31
N SER A 241 19.70 -3.26 -18.57
CA SER A 241 20.64 -4.16 -17.92
C SER A 241 20.50 -4.09 -16.40
N ALA A 242 20.98 -5.12 -15.74
CA ALA A 242 21.06 -5.16 -14.29
C ALA A 242 21.88 -3.99 -13.73
N ASP A 243 22.93 -3.56 -14.44
CA ASP A 243 23.78 -2.44 -14.02
C ASP A 243 23.04 -1.11 -14.02
N ILE A 244 22.10 -0.92 -14.94
CA ILE A 244 21.24 0.29 -14.94
C ILE A 244 20.29 0.25 -13.73
N GLN A 245 19.67 -0.89 -13.46
CA GLN A 245 18.77 -1.02 -12.30
C GLN A 245 19.49 -0.80 -10.98
N SER A 246 20.69 -1.36 -10.83
CA SER A 246 21.46 -1.25 -9.59
C SER A 246 22.12 0.11 -9.39
N GLY A 247 22.16 0.95 -10.44
CA GLY A 247 22.83 2.23 -10.42
C GLY A 247 24.33 2.13 -10.70
N ALA A 248 24.87 0.95 -10.99
CA ALA A 248 26.28 0.78 -11.36
C ALA A 248 26.58 1.46 -12.71
N ASP A 249 25.60 1.51 -13.59
CA ASP A 249 25.64 2.28 -14.84
C ASP A 249 24.62 3.42 -14.74
N ASP A 250 25.11 4.65 -14.59
CA ASP A 250 24.28 5.85 -14.49
C ASP A 250 24.21 6.65 -15.79
N SER A 251 24.66 6.08 -16.89
CA SER A 251 24.65 6.72 -18.21
C SER A 251 23.22 6.94 -18.75
N VAL A 252 22.25 6.18 -18.24
CA VAL A 252 20.84 6.30 -18.59
C VAL A 252 20.06 6.76 -17.37
N ASN A 253 19.46 7.97 -17.45
CA ASN A 253 18.68 8.51 -16.34
C ASN A 253 17.23 8.00 -16.45
N VAL A 254 16.88 7.00 -15.64
CA VAL A 254 15.55 6.38 -15.63
C VAL A 254 14.46 7.29 -15.05
N TRP A 255 14.84 8.41 -14.40
CA TRP A 255 13.92 9.34 -13.74
C TRP A 255 13.56 10.56 -14.59
N ASP A 256 14.24 10.76 -15.72
CA ASP A 256 13.98 11.85 -16.65
C ASP A 256 13.46 11.26 -17.96
N SER A 257 12.16 11.40 -18.22
CA SER A 257 11.52 10.74 -19.37
C SER A 257 12.10 11.18 -20.71
N THR A 258 12.41 12.46 -20.88
CA THR A 258 12.96 12.99 -22.13
C THR A 258 14.36 12.41 -22.39
N GLN A 259 15.22 12.44 -21.40
CA GLN A 259 16.58 11.92 -21.52
C GLN A 259 16.55 10.40 -21.69
N PHE A 260 15.70 9.71 -20.96
CA PHE A 260 15.57 8.25 -21.04
C PHE A 260 15.12 7.82 -22.42
N GLU A 261 14.09 8.47 -22.98
CA GLU A 261 13.55 8.14 -24.30
C GLU A 261 14.58 8.37 -25.40
N GLU A 262 15.34 9.46 -25.32
CA GLU A 262 16.40 9.73 -26.28
C GLU A 262 17.52 8.68 -26.18
N ALA A 263 17.94 8.34 -24.97
CA ALA A 263 19.00 7.38 -24.74
C ALA A 263 18.63 5.95 -25.18
N THR A 264 17.36 5.62 -25.21
CA THR A 264 16.87 4.25 -25.47
C THR A 264 16.07 4.13 -26.78
N LYS A 265 16.03 5.14 -27.60
CA LYS A 265 15.17 5.17 -28.79
C LYS A 265 15.45 4.03 -29.78
N ASP A 266 16.67 3.55 -29.84
CA ASP A 266 17.08 2.46 -30.76
C ASP A 266 17.23 1.11 -30.02
N ALA A 267 16.88 1.05 -28.73
CA ALA A 267 17.01 -0.17 -27.95
C ALA A 267 15.94 -1.19 -28.33
N GLN A 268 16.29 -2.47 -28.23
CA GLN A 268 15.32 -3.55 -28.37
C GLN A 268 14.29 -3.47 -27.24
N LYS A 269 13.04 -3.74 -27.54
CA LYS A 269 11.92 -3.62 -26.58
C LYS A 269 11.29 -4.97 -26.28
N THR A 270 10.62 -5.03 -25.14
CA THR A 270 9.86 -6.19 -24.68
C THR A 270 8.58 -5.71 -24.00
N SER A 271 7.69 -6.63 -23.70
CA SER A 271 6.53 -6.35 -22.85
C SER A 271 6.66 -7.05 -21.50
N VAL A 272 6.17 -6.38 -20.47
CA VAL A 272 6.13 -6.91 -19.10
C VAL A 272 4.76 -7.51 -18.84
N PHE A 273 4.75 -8.71 -18.27
CA PHE A 273 3.51 -9.46 -18.04
C PHE A 273 2.68 -8.93 -16.89
N ALA A 274 3.31 -8.62 -15.74
CA ALA A 274 2.55 -8.34 -14.52
C ALA A 274 3.22 -7.30 -13.62
N PHE A 275 2.38 -6.64 -12.82
CA PHE A 275 2.76 -5.67 -11.79
C PHE A 275 2.14 -6.10 -10.47
N GLY A 276 2.91 -6.10 -9.39
CA GLY A 276 2.42 -6.37 -8.04
C GLY A 276 2.10 -5.07 -7.33
N LEU A 277 0.82 -4.77 -7.13
CA LEU A 277 0.39 -3.52 -6.52
C LEU A 277 -0.82 -3.76 -5.61
N PRO A 278 -0.97 -2.91 -4.58
CA PRO A 278 -2.23 -2.90 -3.82
C PRO A 278 -3.40 -2.42 -4.67
N ALA A 279 -4.59 -2.49 -4.10
CA ALA A 279 -5.82 -2.10 -4.79
C ALA A 279 -5.79 -0.66 -5.33
N TRP A 280 -5.09 0.27 -4.66
CA TRP A 280 -4.94 1.64 -5.16
C TRP A 280 -4.12 1.72 -6.46
N GLY A 281 -3.45 0.64 -6.85
CA GLY A 281 -2.76 0.55 -8.13
C GLY A 281 -3.69 0.77 -9.33
N VAL A 282 -5.00 0.58 -9.17
CA VAL A 282 -5.97 0.89 -10.22
C VAL A 282 -5.90 2.35 -10.67
N LEU A 283 -5.54 3.27 -9.76
CA LEU A 283 -5.40 4.69 -10.09
C LEU A 283 -4.16 4.93 -10.96
N THR A 284 -3.05 4.29 -10.62
CA THR A 284 -1.82 4.36 -11.40
C THR A 284 -2.02 3.74 -12.79
N MET A 285 -2.64 2.57 -12.84
CA MET A 285 -2.91 1.88 -14.10
C MET A 285 -3.83 2.72 -14.99
N ARG A 286 -4.91 3.26 -14.42
CA ARG A 286 -5.85 4.13 -15.15
C ARG A 286 -5.13 5.23 -15.92
N ASP A 287 -4.14 5.86 -15.30
CA ASP A 287 -3.45 7.01 -15.84
C ASP A 287 -2.31 6.64 -16.82
N HIS A 288 -1.90 5.36 -16.86
CA HIS A 288 -0.67 4.97 -17.58
C HIS A 288 -0.81 3.81 -18.57
N VAL A 289 -1.97 3.10 -18.59
CA VAL A 289 -2.11 1.93 -19.49
C VAL A 289 -2.21 2.30 -20.97
N GLY A 290 -2.66 3.50 -21.30
CA GLY A 290 -2.79 3.94 -22.69
C GLY A 290 -3.56 2.94 -23.54
N ASP A 291 -2.99 2.54 -24.66
CA ASP A 291 -3.63 1.63 -25.63
C ASP A 291 -3.78 0.19 -25.11
N THR A 292 -3.18 -0.15 -23.98
CA THR A 292 -3.37 -1.48 -23.38
C THR A 292 -4.64 -1.57 -22.54
N SER A 293 -5.40 -0.49 -22.38
CA SER A 293 -6.68 -0.52 -21.67
C SER A 293 -7.58 -1.62 -22.24
N GLY A 294 -8.21 -2.38 -21.35
CA GLY A 294 -9.04 -3.54 -21.74
C GLY A 294 -8.28 -4.86 -21.80
N LYS A 295 -6.94 -4.80 -21.80
CA LYS A 295 -6.09 -5.99 -21.90
C LYS A 295 -5.52 -6.45 -20.56
N TRP A 296 -6.00 -5.89 -19.47
CA TRP A 296 -5.48 -6.24 -18.14
C TRP A 296 -6.45 -7.12 -17.36
N GLY A 297 -5.92 -7.81 -16.38
CA GLY A 297 -6.68 -8.54 -15.37
C GLY A 297 -5.96 -8.40 -14.05
N VAL A 298 -6.63 -8.79 -12.96
CA VAL A 298 -6.03 -8.82 -11.64
C VAL A 298 -6.25 -10.18 -11.03
N CYS A 299 -5.21 -10.76 -10.45
CA CYS A 299 -5.29 -12.08 -9.82
C CYS A 299 -4.53 -12.12 -8.50
N ALA A 300 -4.76 -13.19 -7.74
CA ALA A 300 -4.15 -13.39 -6.43
C ALA A 300 -2.65 -13.70 -6.55
N GLY A 301 -1.89 -13.24 -5.56
CA GLY A 301 -0.49 -13.62 -5.37
C GLY A 301 -0.35 -14.82 -4.45
N PRO A 302 0.89 -15.21 -4.11
CA PRO A 302 1.15 -16.39 -3.29
C PRO A 302 0.81 -16.21 -1.81
N THR A 303 0.63 -14.97 -1.37
CA THR A 303 0.30 -14.62 0.02
C THR A 303 -0.75 -13.51 0.02
N TYR A 304 -1.40 -13.31 1.18
CA TYR A 304 -2.35 -12.21 1.36
C TYR A 304 -1.62 -10.95 1.85
N GLY A 305 -0.97 -10.25 0.92
CA GLY A 305 -0.29 -9.01 1.22
C GLY A 305 -1.20 -7.79 1.15
N PHE A 306 -0.76 -6.71 1.75
CA PHE A 306 -1.39 -5.40 1.60
C PHE A 306 -0.34 -4.31 1.68
N GLY A 307 -0.67 -3.11 1.22
CA GLY A 307 0.29 -2.02 1.23
C GLY A 307 -0.35 -0.67 1.40
N GLY A 308 0.16 0.10 2.38
CA GLY A 308 -0.32 1.44 2.65
C GLY A 308 -1.68 1.46 3.35
N GLY A 309 -2.43 2.50 3.05
CA GLY A 309 -3.70 2.80 3.68
C GLY A 309 -3.59 4.05 4.53
N THR A 310 -4.54 4.96 4.34
CA THR A 310 -4.60 6.22 5.10
C THR A 310 -5.60 6.05 6.23
N TYR A 311 -5.10 6.01 7.45
CA TYR A 311 -5.90 5.86 8.66
C TYR A 311 -6.13 7.22 9.29
N ILE A 312 -7.39 7.58 9.47
CA ILE A 312 -7.81 8.92 9.88
C ILE A 312 -8.23 8.89 11.34
N GLY A 313 -7.71 9.80 12.13
CA GLY A 313 -8.10 9.95 13.52
C GLY A 313 -8.14 11.40 13.95
N ILE A 314 -8.51 11.60 15.20
CA ILE A 314 -8.67 12.90 15.81
C ILE A 314 -7.46 13.18 16.68
N SER A 315 -6.84 14.36 16.51
CA SER A 315 -5.75 14.76 17.43
C SER A 315 -6.28 14.82 18.85
N SER A 316 -5.55 14.20 19.77
CA SER A 316 -5.88 14.26 21.20
C SER A 316 -5.90 15.67 21.76
N ASN A 317 -5.24 16.63 21.10
CA ASN A 317 -5.18 18.03 21.49
C ASN A 317 -6.29 18.89 20.88
N SER A 318 -7.07 18.34 19.96
CA SER A 318 -8.10 19.13 19.25
C SER A 318 -9.16 19.66 20.23
N LYS A 319 -9.57 20.89 20.01
CA LYS A 319 -10.70 21.52 20.72
C LYS A 319 -12.00 21.43 19.91
N ARG A 320 -11.99 20.72 18.79
CA ARG A 320 -13.13 20.54 17.88
C ARG A 320 -13.40 19.07 17.64
N GLN A 321 -13.33 18.27 18.68
CA GLN A 321 -13.36 16.80 18.53
C GLN A 321 -14.69 16.28 18.02
N ASP A 322 -15.82 16.91 18.39
CA ASP A 322 -17.12 16.50 17.87
C ASP A 322 -17.23 16.73 16.35
N THR A 323 -16.77 17.88 15.87
CA THR A 323 -16.75 18.18 14.44
C THR A 323 -15.74 17.26 13.72
N ALA A 324 -14.61 16.99 14.36
CA ALA A 324 -13.59 16.08 13.82
C ALA A 324 -14.16 14.66 13.67
N TRP A 325 -14.93 14.18 14.66
CA TRP A 325 -15.59 12.88 14.56
C TRP A 325 -16.58 12.84 13.40
N ASP A 326 -17.35 13.92 13.19
CA ASP A 326 -18.24 14.00 12.03
C ASP A 326 -17.46 13.82 10.73
N PHE A 327 -16.27 14.40 10.63
CA PHE A 327 -15.41 14.26 9.45
C PHE A 327 -14.91 12.81 9.30
N VAL A 328 -14.45 12.18 10.37
CA VAL A 328 -14.00 10.77 10.34
C VAL A 328 -15.14 9.88 9.86
N LYS A 329 -16.34 10.05 10.41
CA LYS A 329 -17.53 9.28 9.99
C LYS A 329 -17.86 9.54 8.51
N PHE A 330 -17.80 10.78 8.11
CA PHE A 330 -18.06 11.16 6.70
C PHE A 330 -17.11 10.43 5.75
N CYS A 331 -15.83 10.40 6.07
CA CYS A 331 -14.84 9.77 5.21
C CYS A 331 -14.92 8.24 5.19
N THR A 332 -15.28 7.62 6.31
CA THR A 332 -15.02 6.18 6.51
C THR A 332 -16.27 5.35 6.77
N LEU A 333 -17.37 5.96 7.26
CA LEU A 333 -18.53 5.23 7.76
C LEU A 333 -19.83 5.71 7.11
N ASN A 334 -19.74 6.23 5.91
CA ASN A 334 -20.87 6.86 5.21
C ASN A 334 -21.03 6.24 3.82
N GLU A 335 -22.18 5.65 3.55
CA GLU A 335 -22.42 4.98 2.27
C GLU A 335 -22.39 5.95 1.09
N ASP A 336 -23.03 7.12 1.22
CA ASP A 336 -23.07 8.11 0.14
C ASP A 336 -21.67 8.63 -0.20
N THR A 337 -20.84 8.84 0.81
CA THR A 337 -19.44 9.25 0.60
C THR A 337 -18.64 8.14 -0.08
N SER A 338 -18.85 6.90 0.34
CA SER A 338 -18.19 5.75 -0.27
C SER A 338 -18.58 5.58 -1.74
N ASP A 339 -19.87 5.71 -2.06
CA ASP A 339 -20.36 5.69 -3.44
C ASP A 339 -19.73 6.80 -4.27
N TRP A 340 -19.68 8.00 -3.70
CA TRP A 340 -19.05 9.15 -4.35
C TRP A 340 -17.56 8.87 -4.63
N TRP A 341 -16.83 8.35 -3.66
CA TRP A 341 -15.41 8.10 -3.84
C TRP A 341 -15.12 7.06 -4.92
N ILE A 342 -15.90 5.99 -4.96
CA ILE A 342 -15.79 4.95 -6.00
C ILE A 342 -15.95 5.59 -7.39
N ASP A 343 -16.97 6.41 -7.56
CA ASP A 343 -17.25 7.07 -8.83
C ASP A 343 -16.21 8.14 -9.16
N TYR A 344 -15.92 9.00 -8.20
CA TYR A 344 -15.00 10.13 -8.38
C TYR A 344 -13.56 9.66 -8.68
N SER A 345 -13.09 8.65 -7.98
CA SER A 345 -11.76 8.11 -8.17
C SER A 345 -11.64 7.20 -9.40
N GLN A 346 -12.77 6.76 -9.95
CA GLN A 346 -12.82 5.82 -11.07
C GLN A 346 -12.14 4.49 -10.76
N GLY A 347 -12.42 3.94 -9.58
CA GLY A 347 -12.02 2.57 -9.29
C GLY A 347 -11.27 2.34 -8.00
N ASP A 348 -10.94 3.36 -7.22
CA ASP A 348 -10.36 3.14 -5.91
C ASP A 348 -11.35 2.38 -5.01
N THR A 349 -10.82 1.69 -4.00
CA THR A 349 -11.66 0.92 -3.09
C THR A 349 -12.16 1.79 -1.95
N VAL A 350 -13.11 1.22 -1.20
CA VAL A 350 -13.55 1.76 0.08
C VAL A 350 -13.52 0.65 1.12
N SER A 351 -13.51 1.02 2.39
CA SER A 351 -13.51 0.07 3.51
C SER A 351 -14.91 -0.24 4.04
N TYR A 352 -15.89 0.59 3.68
CA TYR A 352 -17.25 0.49 4.18
C TYR A 352 -17.96 -0.68 3.48
N LEU A 353 -18.27 -1.75 4.24
CA LEU A 353 -18.82 -2.99 3.69
C LEU A 353 -20.13 -2.81 2.92
N PRO A 354 -21.10 -2.01 3.40
CA PRO A 354 -22.35 -1.82 2.64
C PRO A 354 -22.11 -1.29 1.22
N ALA A 355 -21.12 -0.41 1.05
CA ALA A 355 -20.77 0.12 -0.26
C ALA A 355 -20.05 -0.92 -1.11
N LEU A 356 -19.12 -1.68 -0.54
CA LEU A 356 -18.44 -2.77 -1.26
C LEU A 356 -19.42 -3.82 -1.75
N GLU A 357 -20.38 -4.22 -0.91
CA GLU A 357 -21.44 -5.17 -1.29
C GLU A 357 -22.30 -4.63 -2.44
N LYS A 358 -22.63 -3.34 -2.40
CA LYS A 358 -23.41 -2.69 -3.44
C LYS A 358 -22.68 -2.65 -4.79
N HIS A 359 -21.35 -2.51 -4.78
CA HIS A 359 -20.53 -2.36 -5.96
C HIS A 359 -19.82 -3.66 -6.40
N LYS A 360 -20.07 -4.78 -5.74
CA LYS A 360 -19.34 -6.04 -6.00
C LYS A 360 -19.48 -6.55 -7.42
N ASP A 361 -20.56 -6.18 -8.11
CA ASP A 361 -20.81 -6.63 -9.49
C ASP A 361 -20.40 -5.57 -10.52
N ASP A 362 -19.88 -4.44 -10.11
CA ASP A 362 -19.39 -3.41 -11.02
C ASP A 362 -18.21 -3.97 -11.84
N GLU A 363 -18.25 -3.72 -13.15
CA GLU A 363 -17.21 -4.16 -14.07
C GLU A 363 -16.26 -3.01 -14.36
N ASN A 364 -14.97 -3.33 -14.52
CA ASN A 364 -13.96 -2.34 -14.86
C ASN A 364 -13.42 -2.62 -16.27
N GLU A 365 -13.59 -1.67 -17.16
CA GLU A 365 -13.26 -1.82 -18.57
C GLU A 365 -11.76 -1.98 -18.84
N ILE A 366 -10.90 -1.35 -18.05
CA ILE A 366 -9.45 -1.49 -18.16
C ILE A 366 -9.04 -2.96 -17.98
N TYR A 367 -9.80 -3.68 -17.18
CA TYR A 367 -9.54 -5.06 -16.79
C TYR A 367 -10.47 -6.06 -17.48
N GLY A 368 -10.93 -5.73 -18.69
CA GLY A 368 -11.75 -6.62 -19.50
C GLY A 368 -13.11 -6.94 -18.90
N GLY A 369 -13.65 -6.07 -18.08
CA GLY A 369 -14.93 -6.27 -17.39
C GLY A 369 -14.82 -7.00 -16.07
N GLU A 370 -13.65 -7.19 -15.52
CA GLU A 370 -13.46 -7.88 -14.25
C GLU A 370 -14.13 -7.13 -13.10
N LYS A 371 -14.69 -7.89 -12.16
CA LYS A 371 -15.39 -7.38 -10.97
C LYS A 371 -14.37 -7.18 -9.85
N LEU A 372 -13.66 -6.06 -9.86
CA LEU A 372 -12.53 -5.81 -8.98
C LEU A 372 -12.91 -5.69 -7.51
N TYR A 373 -14.06 -5.07 -7.18
CA TYR A 373 -14.44 -4.90 -5.77
C TYR A 373 -14.69 -6.23 -5.10
N GLN A 374 -15.29 -7.18 -5.81
CA GLN A 374 -15.46 -8.54 -5.32
C GLN A 374 -14.11 -9.20 -5.07
N PHE A 375 -13.18 -9.06 -6.02
CA PHE A 375 -11.83 -9.60 -5.89
C PHE A 375 -11.09 -8.99 -4.68
N TRP A 376 -11.09 -7.65 -4.57
CA TRP A 376 -10.38 -6.98 -3.48
C TRP A 376 -10.96 -7.33 -2.11
N LEU A 377 -12.27 -7.46 -2.00
CA LEU A 377 -12.90 -7.86 -0.75
C LEU A 377 -12.49 -9.29 -0.35
N GLU A 378 -12.45 -10.22 -1.31
CA GLU A 378 -11.98 -11.58 -1.07
C GLU A 378 -10.54 -11.60 -0.58
N GLN A 379 -9.66 -10.83 -1.21
CA GLN A 379 -8.26 -10.73 -0.79
C GLN A 379 -8.14 -10.13 0.61
N ALA A 380 -8.88 -9.08 0.88
CA ALA A 380 -8.87 -8.42 2.18
C ALA A 380 -9.28 -9.35 3.32
N LYS A 381 -10.22 -10.27 3.06
CA LYS A 381 -10.66 -11.26 4.07
C LYS A 381 -9.55 -12.22 4.46
N GLY A 382 -8.57 -12.46 3.57
CA GLY A 382 -7.44 -13.34 3.85
C GLY A 382 -6.32 -12.68 4.65
N ILE A 383 -6.33 -11.36 4.82
CA ILE A 383 -5.28 -10.65 5.54
C ILE A 383 -5.41 -10.94 7.04
N ASP A 384 -4.33 -11.43 7.63
CA ASP A 384 -4.23 -11.65 9.08
C ASP A 384 -3.31 -10.59 9.69
N TYR A 385 -3.90 -9.52 10.20
CA TYR A 385 -3.15 -8.41 10.76
C TYR A 385 -2.42 -8.77 12.05
N SER A 386 -2.79 -9.88 12.72
CA SER A 386 -2.09 -10.33 13.93
C SER A 386 -0.63 -10.73 13.65
N LYS A 387 -0.30 -10.99 12.40
CA LYS A 387 1.08 -11.29 11.95
C LYS A 387 1.94 -10.05 11.73
N VAL A 388 1.36 -8.86 11.79
CA VAL A 388 2.07 -7.58 11.57
C VAL A 388 2.55 -7.04 12.90
N THR A 389 3.83 -6.64 12.95
CA THR A 389 4.44 -6.08 14.17
C THR A 389 5.11 -4.75 13.86
N ARG A 390 5.41 -4.00 14.92
CA ARG A 390 6.13 -2.72 14.80
C ARG A 390 7.56 -2.87 14.27
N TYR A 391 8.09 -4.08 14.29
CA TYR A 391 9.47 -4.37 13.84
C TYR A 391 9.55 -4.60 12.33
N ASP A 392 8.44 -4.81 11.66
CA ASP A 392 8.39 -5.35 10.30
C ASP A 392 9.09 -4.47 9.27
N LYS A 393 8.93 -3.15 9.38
CA LYS A 393 9.54 -2.25 8.39
C LYS A 393 11.07 -2.34 8.42
N GLN A 394 11.66 -2.23 9.59
CA GLN A 394 13.12 -2.24 9.72
C GLN A 394 13.71 -3.63 9.43
N ILE A 395 13.05 -4.68 9.89
CA ILE A 395 13.49 -6.05 9.61
C ILE A 395 13.32 -6.35 8.11
N GLY A 396 12.19 -5.96 7.53
CA GLY A 396 11.95 -6.12 6.09
C GLY A 396 12.96 -5.35 5.24
N ASP A 397 13.33 -4.14 5.64
CA ASP A 397 14.36 -3.35 4.96
C ASP A 397 15.72 -4.05 5.02
N ALA A 398 16.07 -4.60 6.18
CA ALA A 398 17.33 -5.35 6.35
C ALA A 398 17.35 -6.61 5.48
N TRP A 399 16.22 -7.31 5.36
CA TRP A 399 16.08 -8.48 4.48
C TRP A 399 16.23 -8.10 3.01
N SER A 400 15.62 -6.99 2.60
CA SER A 400 15.74 -6.46 1.24
C SER A 400 17.19 -6.08 0.92
N GLN A 401 17.93 -5.52 1.88
CA GLN A 401 19.35 -5.21 1.71
C GLN A 401 20.19 -6.47 1.53
N ALA A 402 19.87 -7.54 2.27
CA ALA A 402 20.55 -8.82 2.10
C ALA A 402 20.30 -9.37 0.69
N ILE A 403 19.06 -9.33 0.22
CA ILE A 403 18.73 -9.77 -1.15
C ILE A 403 19.51 -8.94 -2.18
N SER A 404 19.55 -7.64 -2.01
CA SER A 404 20.28 -6.74 -2.92
C SER A 404 21.77 -7.07 -2.97
N ALA A 405 22.40 -7.34 -1.82
CA ALA A 405 23.82 -7.69 -1.77
C ALA A 405 24.12 -9.01 -2.50
N ILE A 406 23.20 -9.97 -2.44
CA ILE A 406 23.34 -11.24 -3.17
C ILE A 406 23.15 -11.00 -4.68
N LYS A 407 22.13 -10.25 -5.07
CA LYS A 407 21.84 -9.97 -6.49
C LYS A 407 23.04 -9.35 -7.19
N THR A 408 23.65 -8.35 -6.57
CA THR A 408 24.76 -7.60 -7.15
C THR A 408 26.10 -8.29 -7.01
N GLY A 409 26.17 -9.43 -6.30
CA GLY A 409 27.42 -10.14 -6.08
C GLY A 409 28.31 -9.53 -5.01
N GLU A 410 27.81 -8.55 -4.26
CA GLU A 410 28.55 -7.91 -3.17
C GLU A 410 28.84 -8.89 -2.05
N LYS A 411 27.89 -9.78 -1.74
CA LYS A 411 28.01 -10.79 -0.70
C LYS A 411 27.50 -12.14 -1.17
N SER A 412 28.06 -13.20 -0.62
CA SER A 412 27.47 -14.54 -0.72
C SER A 412 26.14 -14.56 0.07
N LYS A 413 25.31 -15.57 -0.20
CA LYS A 413 24.05 -15.74 0.56
C LYS A 413 24.34 -15.88 2.05
N GLU A 414 25.34 -16.66 2.42
CA GLU A 414 25.71 -16.86 3.83
C GLU A 414 26.13 -15.54 4.49
N ASP A 415 27.00 -14.77 3.85
CA ASP A 415 27.47 -13.50 4.40
C ASP A 415 26.35 -12.46 4.46
N ALA A 416 25.46 -12.43 3.47
CA ALA A 416 24.33 -11.50 3.44
C ALA A 416 23.33 -11.81 4.58
N VAL A 417 23.04 -13.09 4.81
CA VAL A 417 22.15 -13.52 5.88
C VAL A 417 22.76 -13.23 7.25
N ASN A 418 24.07 -13.47 7.42
CA ASN A 418 24.76 -13.13 8.67
C ASN A 418 24.73 -11.62 8.93
N ALA A 419 24.95 -10.80 7.90
CA ALA A 419 24.84 -9.34 8.03
C ALA A 419 23.43 -8.91 8.38
N PHE A 420 22.42 -9.57 7.86
CA PHE A 420 21.02 -9.35 8.23
C PHE A 420 20.81 -9.60 9.74
N TYR A 421 21.27 -10.73 10.25
CA TYR A 421 21.16 -11.04 11.67
C TYR A 421 21.84 -9.97 12.53
N ASP A 422 23.06 -9.55 12.14
CA ASP A 422 23.79 -8.51 12.84
C ASP A 422 23.02 -7.19 12.88
N THR A 423 22.40 -6.82 11.77
CA THR A 423 21.59 -5.60 11.66
C THR A 423 20.37 -5.66 12.59
N VAL A 424 19.65 -6.77 12.59
CA VAL A 424 18.48 -6.95 13.46
C VAL A 424 18.88 -6.89 14.93
N GLN A 425 19.96 -7.58 15.28
CA GLN A 425 20.47 -7.61 16.67
C GLN A 425 20.86 -6.21 17.14
N SER A 426 21.51 -5.46 16.30
CA SER A 426 21.94 -4.09 16.59
C SER A 426 20.75 -3.12 16.70
N THR A 427 19.76 -3.28 15.82
CA THR A 427 18.58 -2.41 15.79
C THR A 427 17.62 -2.70 16.94
N PHE A 428 17.42 -3.97 17.26
CA PHE A 428 16.49 -4.44 18.27
C PHE A 428 17.18 -5.42 19.22
N PRO A 429 17.98 -4.91 20.19
CA PRO A 429 18.70 -5.80 21.13
C PRO A 429 17.78 -6.70 21.94
N GLU A 430 16.53 -6.32 22.12
CA GLU A 430 15.54 -7.08 22.89
C GLU A 430 15.02 -8.32 22.15
N ILE A 431 15.19 -8.39 20.84
CA ILE A 431 14.72 -9.55 20.05
C ILE A 431 15.73 -10.68 20.20
N GLU A 432 15.26 -11.86 20.58
CA GLU A 432 16.08 -13.06 20.64
C GLU A 432 16.30 -13.62 19.25
N ILE A 433 17.56 -13.96 18.91
CA ILE A 433 17.94 -14.48 17.62
C ILE A 433 18.66 -15.80 17.78
N ASP A 434 18.13 -16.85 17.16
CA ASP A 434 18.80 -18.15 17.02
C ASP A 434 19.47 -18.21 15.65
N ARG A 435 20.81 -18.37 15.62
CA ARG A 435 21.56 -18.47 14.37
C ARG A 435 21.96 -19.88 14.03
#